data_d4db247e986d7b3e2408bd66ad791cf5
#
_entry.id   d4db247e986d7b3e2408bd66ad791cf5
#
_cell.length_a   1.000
_cell.length_b   1.000
_cell.length_c   1.000
_cell.angle_alpha   90.00
_cell.angle_beta   90.00
_cell.angle_gamma   90.00
#
_symmetry.space_group_name_H-M   'P 1'
#
loop_
_entity.id
_entity.type
_entity.pdbx_description
1 polymer ?
#
loop_
_entity_poly.entity_id
_entity_poly.type
_entity_poly.pdbx_seq_one_letter_code
_entity_poly.pdbx_strand_id
1 'polypeptide(L)'
;MTQVAAIVQRTAVERLAQAVCAIQADAPMLAKASLHLLDWLGCAAHGSTSPQGLVFGRWLELQALGPNPTLAGRSSDAAAAAAYHGALGSALEMDDVHRSSILHPGPVVIPAALAASGQQTSGAQLLRGIVCGYEAMIRVGRALGPSHYRYWHTTSTAGSFGAAAAAASVMHLDLDRTAQALAIAGTRSGGLWQVRHEPNMGKAWHTASAAREGLTAAQLASVGLTGPLGVLDGPSGWFAATAPKADVSMVDQARPTPWLDDMSIKPWPACRHAHPAMDAFRQAAAGRILKPALIQKVEVFSYADALRFCNQPLPVTEVQARFSIQHALAAWAQWGEPQLAHYHAQALSHPLVRALRKRISVTQDRSLELRYPQHYGARVCIYWRDGTSSQALVHDTYGDPDQPLAVSALRAKAQTLMGAAAWSDTRIEAAITASENLASAPTLNALFKVIQP
;
A
#
# COMPACT_ATOMS: atom_id res chain seq x y z
N MET A 1 15.57 -54.76 -3.84
CA MET A 1 15.66 -53.52 -3.00
C MET A 1 14.99 -52.40 -3.78
N THR A 2 13.74 -52.11 -3.45
CA THR A 2 12.94 -51.08 -4.08
C THR A 2 13.36 -49.75 -3.43
N GLN A 3 14.09 -48.87 -4.13
CA GLN A 3 14.32 -47.52 -3.75
C GLN A 3 12.95 -46.81 -3.74
N VAL A 4 12.39 -46.56 -2.57
CA VAL A 4 11.31 -45.60 -2.38
C VAL A 4 11.93 -44.23 -2.69
N ALA A 5 11.59 -43.68 -3.87
CA ALA A 5 11.95 -42.31 -4.20
C ALA A 5 11.37 -41.40 -3.09
N ALA A 6 12.23 -40.78 -2.30
CA ALA A 6 11.82 -39.79 -1.35
C ALA A 6 11.07 -38.70 -2.12
N ILE A 7 9.81 -38.47 -1.80
CA ILE A 7 9.04 -37.36 -2.33
C ILE A 7 9.78 -36.12 -1.87
N VAL A 8 10.52 -35.46 -2.75
CA VAL A 8 11.18 -34.19 -2.47
C VAL A 8 10.08 -33.17 -2.22
N GLN A 9 9.89 -32.81 -0.97
CA GLN A 9 8.90 -31.81 -0.60
C GLN A 9 9.30 -30.45 -1.19
N ARG A 10 8.41 -29.82 -1.96
CA ARG A 10 8.65 -28.49 -2.53
C ARG A 10 8.88 -27.47 -1.45
N THR A 11 9.85 -26.57 -1.66
CA THR A 11 10.11 -25.42 -0.79
C THR A 11 8.92 -24.44 -0.78
N ALA A 12 8.87 -23.55 0.21
CA ALA A 12 7.84 -22.52 0.27
C ALA A 12 7.83 -21.60 -0.98
N VAL A 13 9.00 -21.31 -1.54
CA VAL A 13 9.13 -20.52 -2.79
C VAL A 13 8.55 -21.25 -3.99
N GLU A 14 8.82 -22.54 -4.15
CA GLU A 14 8.26 -23.34 -5.26
C GLU A 14 6.73 -23.46 -5.16
N ARG A 15 6.19 -23.64 -3.95
CA ARG A 15 4.73 -23.66 -3.71
C ARG A 15 4.11 -22.29 -3.99
N LEU A 16 4.75 -21.19 -3.58
CA LEU A 16 4.33 -19.83 -3.90
C LEU A 16 4.31 -19.58 -5.40
N ALA A 17 5.38 -19.97 -6.11
CA ALA A 17 5.46 -19.86 -7.58
C ALA A 17 4.33 -20.63 -8.27
N GLN A 18 4.06 -21.86 -7.81
CA GLN A 18 2.96 -22.68 -8.34
C GLN A 18 1.60 -22.01 -8.11
N ALA A 19 1.36 -21.49 -6.90
CA ALA A 19 0.11 -20.80 -6.56
C ALA A 19 -0.11 -19.54 -7.42
N VAL A 20 0.94 -18.77 -7.66
CA VAL A 20 0.88 -17.54 -8.47
C VAL A 20 0.73 -17.84 -9.97
N CYS A 21 1.49 -18.80 -10.52
CA CYS A 21 1.41 -19.18 -11.93
C CYS A 21 0.05 -19.80 -12.29
N ALA A 22 -0.60 -20.45 -11.34
CA ALA A 22 -1.93 -21.05 -11.54
C ALA A 22 -3.07 -20.03 -11.63
N ILE A 23 -2.83 -18.75 -11.32
CA ILE A 23 -3.87 -17.72 -11.32
C ILE A 23 -4.41 -17.53 -12.73
N GLN A 24 -5.71 -17.77 -12.89
CA GLN A 24 -6.49 -17.41 -14.06
C GLN A 24 -7.24 -16.12 -13.72
N ALA A 25 -6.66 -14.98 -14.12
CA ALA A 25 -7.28 -13.67 -13.84
C ALA A 25 -8.52 -13.48 -14.71
N ASP A 26 -9.70 -13.64 -14.12
CA ASP A 26 -10.99 -13.42 -14.76
C ASP A 26 -11.33 -11.92 -14.88
N ALA A 27 -12.42 -11.58 -15.56
CA ALA A 27 -12.82 -10.20 -15.78
C ALA A 27 -13.05 -9.40 -14.47
N PRO A 28 -13.69 -9.95 -13.42
CA PRO A 28 -13.79 -9.29 -12.11
C PRO A 28 -12.43 -8.96 -11.48
N MET A 29 -11.46 -9.90 -11.49
CA MET A 29 -10.12 -9.66 -10.97
C MET A 29 -9.38 -8.57 -11.75
N LEU A 30 -9.46 -8.60 -13.10
CA LEU A 30 -8.84 -7.57 -13.94
C LEU A 30 -9.47 -6.19 -13.69
N ALA A 31 -10.80 -6.11 -13.58
CA ALA A 31 -11.47 -4.87 -13.25
C ALA A 31 -11.03 -4.30 -11.89
N LYS A 32 -10.90 -5.16 -10.89
CA LYS A 32 -10.43 -4.75 -9.56
C LYS A 32 -8.97 -4.28 -9.58
N ALA A 33 -8.09 -5.00 -10.27
CA ALA A 33 -6.69 -4.59 -10.45
C ALA A 33 -6.58 -3.22 -11.17
N SER A 34 -7.49 -2.94 -12.11
CA SER A 34 -7.60 -1.64 -12.79
C SER A 34 -7.97 -0.50 -11.82
N LEU A 35 -8.86 -0.74 -10.86
CA LEU A 35 -9.18 0.24 -9.82
C LEU A 35 -8.00 0.52 -8.89
N HIS A 36 -7.22 -0.50 -8.52
CA HIS A 36 -5.99 -0.34 -7.75
C HIS A 36 -4.91 0.44 -8.54
N LEU A 37 -4.81 0.22 -9.85
CA LEU A 37 -3.92 1.01 -10.71
C LEU A 37 -4.35 2.48 -10.77
N LEU A 38 -5.65 2.77 -10.88
CA LEU A 38 -6.17 4.14 -10.86
C LEU A 38 -5.89 4.82 -9.50
N ASP A 39 -6.08 4.11 -8.39
CA ASP A 39 -5.75 4.57 -7.04
C ASP A 39 -4.27 4.93 -6.91
N TRP A 40 -3.40 3.99 -7.32
CA TRP A 40 -1.96 4.21 -7.33
C TRP A 40 -1.56 5.39 -8.22
N LEU A 41 -2.14 5.53 -9.42
CA LEU A 41 -1.80 6.60 -10.35
C LEU A 41 -2.14 7.98 -9.76
N GLY A 42 -3.29 8.11 -9.10
CA GLY A 42 -3.64 9.32 -8.35
C GLY A 42 -2.64 9.62 -7.23
N CYS A 43 -2.31 8.63 -6.42
CA CYS A 43 -1.32 8.75 -5.35
C CYS A 43 0.06 9.12 -5.88
N ALA A 44 0.52 8.47 -6.96
CA ALA A 44 1.84 8.73 -7.55
C ALA A 44 1.91 10.11 -8.24
N ALA A 45 0.84 10.53 -8.91
CA ALA A 45 0.76 11.85 -9.54
C ALA A 45 1.00 12.96 -8.51
N HIS A 46 0.23 12.99 -7.41
CA HIS A 46 0.47 14.00 -6.37
C HIS A 46 1.73 13.71 -5.55
N GLY A 47 2.09 12.43 -5.38
CA GLY A 47 3.35 12.02 -4.76
C GLY A 47 4.58 12.65 -5.44
N SER A 48 4.53 12.86 -6.77
CA SER A 48 5.63 13.48 -7.52
C SER A 48 5.92 14.93 -7.12
N THR A 49 4.93 15.65 -6.60
CA THR A 49 5.06 17.03 -6.12
C THR A 49 5.41 17.12 -4.62
N SER A 50 5.41 15.99 -3.91
CA SER A 50 5.77 15.94 -2.49
C SER A 50 7.28 16.14 -2.27
N PRO A 51 7.72 16.53 -1.05
CA PRO A 51 9.15 16.63 -0.74
C PRO A 51 9.94 15.36 -1.09
N GLN A 52 9.36 14.17 -0.83
CA GLN A 52 9.96 12.89 -1.20
C GLN A 52 10.05 12.73 -2.72
N GLY A 53 8.94 13.01 -3.43
CA GLY A 53 8.89 12.92 -4.90
C GLY A 53 9.92 13.81 -5.58
N LEU A 54 10.12 15.04 -5.10
CA LEU A 54 11.14 15.95 -5.61
C LEU A 54 12.57 15.43 -5.38
N VAL A 55 12.84 14.77 -4.24
CA VAL A 55 14.14 14.14 -3.99
C VAL A 55 14.38 12.98 -4.95
N PHE A 56 13.36 12.10 -5.11
CA PHE A 56 13.45 10.98 -6.04
C PHE A 56 13.50 11.43 -7.51
N GLY A 57 12.88 12.58 -7.87
CA GLY A 57 13.02 13.19 -9.19
C GLY A 57 14.47 13.56 -9.50
N ARG A 58 15.15 14.28 -8.59
CA ARG A 58 16.57 14.60 -8.71
C ARG A 58 17.47 13.35 -8.74
N TRP A 59 17.13 12.32 -7.95
CA TRP A 59 17.83 11.03 -8.01
C TRP A 59 17.65 10.36 -9.39
N LEU A 60 16.45 10.43 -9.97
CA LEU A 60 16.17 9.87 -11.29
C LEU A 60 17.02 10.52 -12.39
N GLU A 61 17.36 11.80 -12.27
CA GLU A 61 18.25 12.52 -13.21
C GLU A 61 19.67 11.91 -13.27
N LEU A 62 20.09 11.25 -12.19
CA LEU A 62 21.38 10.56 -12.12
C LEU A 62 21.35 9.14 -12.73
N GLN A 63 20.17 8.65 -13.12
CA GLN A 63 20.02 7.31 -13.65
C GLN A 63 20.09 7.27 -15.17
N ALA A 64 20.37 6.09 -15.73
CA ALA A 64 20.44 5.90 -17.16
C ALA A 64 19.09 6.17 -17.85
N LEU A 65 19.15 6.69 -19.08
CA LEU A 65 17.99 6.74 -19.96
C LEU A 65 17.58 5.33 -20.39
N GLY A 66 16.31 5.14 -20.71
CA GLY A 66 15.77 3.87 -21.17
C GLY A 66 14.35 4.02 -21.70
N PRO A 67 13.66 2.93 -22.04
CA PRO A 67 12.36 2.99 -22.70
C PRO A 67 11.18 3.22 -21.77
N ASN A 68 11.36 3.21 -20.45
CA ASN A 68 10.25 3.23 -19.49
C ASN A 68 9.83 4.67 -19.19
N PRO A 69 8.58 5.08 -19.51
CA PRO A 69 8.07 6.40 -19.22
C PRO A 69 7.95 6.63 -17.71
N THR A 70 8.19 7.86 -17.26
CA THR A 70 8.05 8.22 -15.86
C THR A 70 7.25 9.50 -15.66
N LEU A 71 6.64 9.65 -14.50
CA LEU A 71 5.91 10.85 -14.08
C LEU A 71 6.80 12.09 -13.92
N ALA A 72 8.12 11.95 -14.04
CA ALA A 72 9.07 13.06 -14.12
C ALA A 72 9.17 13.69 -15.52
N GLY A 73 8.39 13.21 -16.49
CA GLY A 73 8.45 13.69 -17.86
C GLY A 73 9.68 13.21 -18.66
N ARG A 74 10.44 12.24 -18.14
CA ARG A 74 11.57 11.60 -18.83
C ARG A 74 11.44 10.09 -18.81
N SER A 75 11.97 9.40 -19.81
CA SER A 75 12.09 7.94 -19.81
C SER A 75 13.39 7.52 -19.12
N SER A 76 13.37 6.38 -18.44
CA SER A 76 14.51 5.84 -17.69
C SER A 76 14.65 4.34 -17.92
N ASP A 77 15.76 3.74 -17.45
CA ASP A 77 15.85 2.29 -17.35
C ASP A 77 14.75 1.71 -16.44
N ALA A 78 14.45 0.43 -16.60
CA ALA A 78 13.33 -0.19 -15.94
C ALA A 78 13.47 -0.18 -14.40
N ALA A 79 14.66 -0.43 -13.88
CA ALA A 79 14.92 -0.51 -12.44
C ALA A 79 14.76 0.86 -11.77
N ALA A 80 15.27 1.94 -12.41
CA ALA A 80 15.11 3.30 -11.92
C ALA A 80 13.66 3.78 -12.03
N ALA A 81 12.95 3.46 -13.12
CA ALA A 81 11.52 3.79 -13.27
C ALA A 81 10.67 3.11 -12.18
N ALA A 82 10.89 1.81 -11.91
CA ALA A 82 10.22 1.07 -10.85
C ALA A 82 10.46 1.70 -9.47
N ALA A 83 11.72 2.04 -9.16
CA ALA A 83 12.07 2.69 -7.90
C ALA A 83 11.43 4.07 -7.74
N TYR A 84 11.50 4.91 -8.76
CA TYR A 84 10.90 6.24 -8.75
C TYR A 84 9.41 6.17 -8.50
N HIS A 85 8.68 5.41 -9.29
CA HIS A 85 7.24 5.23 -9.16
C HIS A 85 6.84 4.56 -7.83
N GLY A 86 7.67 3.65 -7.32
CA GLY A 86 7.47 3.02 -6.02
C GLY A 86 7.55 4.01 -4.86
N ALA A 87 8.48 4.96 -4.92
CA ALA A 87 8.58 6.03 -3.93
C ALA A 87 7.36 6.96 -3.96
N LEU A 88 6.89 7.32 -5.16
CA LEU A 88 5.77 8.24 -5.33
C LEU A 88 4.46 7.69 -4.79
N GLY A 89 4.16 6.41 -5.08
CA GLY A 89 2.90 5.78 -4.70
C GLY A 89 2.63 5.80 -3.20
N SER A 90 3.67 5.72 -2.36
CA SER A 90 3.54 5.68 -0.90
C SER A 90 3.70 7.03 -0.18
N ALA A 91 4.08 8.11 -0.91
CA ALA A 91 4.48 9.39 -0.31
C ALA A 91 3.38 10.10 0.49
N LEU A 92 2.12 9.84 0.17
CA LEU A 92 0.97 10.57 0.73
C LEU A 92 0.24 9.85 1.85
N GLU A 93 0.59 8.60 2.18
CA GLU A 93 -0.19 7.72 3.09
C GLU A 93 -1.66 7.54 2.62
N MET A 94 -1.90 7.56 1.31
CA MET A 94 -3.21 7.35 0.68
C MET A 94 -3.27 6.08 -0.18
N ASP A 95 -2.17 5.38 -0.31
CA ASP A 95 -2.02 4.11 -1.00
C ASP A 95 -2.84 2.98 -0.35
N ASP A 96 -3.17 1.97 -1.15
CA ASP A 96 -3.92 0.81 -0.70
C ASP A 96 -3.21 0.02 0.40
N VAL A 97 -3.95 -0.83 1.10
CA VAL A 97 -3.40 -1.64 2.19
C VAL A 97 -4.14 -2.96 2.35
N HIS A 98 -3.40 -4.05 2.60
CA HIS A 98 -3.98 -5.31 3.03
C HIS A 98 -3.90 -5.43 4.56
N ARG A 99 -5.07 -5.53 5.23
CA ARG A 99 -5.19 -5.44 6.70
C ARG A 99 -4.39 -6.52 7.41
N SER A 100 -4.70 -7.78 7.15
CA SER A 100 -4.18 -8.90 7.94
C SER A 100 -2.70 -9.21 7.72
N SER A 101 -2.09 -8.73 6.63
CA SER A 101 -0.64 -8.77 6.40
C SER A 101 0.06 -7.45 6.66
N ILE A 102 -0.69 -6.37 6.91
CA ILE A 102 -0.22 -5.03 7.27
C ILE A 102 0.83 -4.53 6.25
N LEU A 103 0.47 -4.56 4.97
CA LEU A 103 1.36 -4.15 3.87
C LEU A 103 0.61 -3.42 2.77
N HIS A 104 1.36 -2.72 1.92
CA HIS A 104 0.86 -1.82 0.87
C HIS A 104 1.34 -2.32 -0.50
N PRO A 105 0.56 -3.12 -1.24
CA PRO A 105 1.01 -3.69 -2.51
C PRO A 105 1.11 -2.68 -3.65
N GLY A 106 0.15 -1.76 -3.78
CA GLY A 106 0.08 -0.83 -4.90
C GLY A 106 1.40 -0.13 -5.23
N PRO A 107 2.04 0.56 -4.27
CA PRO A 107 3.29 1.28 -4.52
C PRO A 107 4.51 0.39 -4.80
N VAL A 108 4.39 -0.92 -4.72
CA VAL A 108 5.49 -1.86 -5.00
C VAL A 108 5.23 -2.67 -6.27
N VAL A 109 4.07 -3.28 -6.35
CA VAL A 109 3.70 -4.22 -7.41
C VAL A 109 3.42 -3.51 -8.74
N ILE A 110 2.62 -2.43 -8.70
CA ILE A 110 2.23 -1.70 -9.91
C ILE A 110 3.44 -1.09 -10.63
N PRO A 111 4.38 -0.38 -9.96
CA PRO A 111 5.60 0.10 -10.57
C PRO A 111 6.46 -0.99 -11.21
N ALA A 112 6.62 -2.13 -10.55
CA ALA A 112 7.38 -3.26 -11.08
C ALA A 112 6.72 -3.85 -12.33
N ALA A 113 5.40 -4.03 -12.31
CA ALA A 113 4.64 -4.52 -13.46
C ALA A 113 4.71 -3.55 -14.67
N LEU A 114 4.56 -2.24 -14.43
CA LEU A 114 4.69 -1.21 -15.46
C LEU A 114 6.10 -1.20 -16.06
N ALA A 115 7.13 -1.26 -15.23
CA ALA A 115 8.52 -1.22 -15.69
C ALA A 115 8.97 -2.53 -16.37
N ALA A 116 8.31 -3.66 -16.09
CA ALA A 116 8.50 -4.92 -16.81
C ALA A 116 7.79 -4.96 -18.17
N SER A 117 6.86 -4.02 -18.42
CA SER A 117 6.04 -4.01 -19.62
C SER A 117 6.81 -3.47 -20.82
N GLY A 118 6.60 -4.11 -21.99
CA GLY A 118 7.12 -3.69 -23.29
C GLY A 118 6.02 -3.12 -24.18
N GLN A 119 6.43 -2.76 -25.42
CA GLN A 119 5.52 -2.15 -26.42
C GLN A 119 4.33 -3.05 -26.80
N GLN A 120 4.51 -4.37 -26.73
CA GLN A 120 3.49 -5.36 -27.09
C GLN A 120 2.66 -5.86 -25.89
N THR A 121 2.95 -5.38 -24.68
CA THR A 121 2.20 -5.77 -23.48
C THR A 121 0.77 -5.25 -23.57
N SER A 122 -0.21 -6.15 -23.49
CA SER A 122 -1.62 -5.77 -23.41
C SER A 122 -2.02 -5.31 -22.01
N GLY A 123 -3.13 -4.58 -21.91
CA GLY A 123 -3.66 -4.18 -20.62
C GLY A 123 -4.04 -5.38 -19.74
N ALA A 124 -4.65 -6.42 -20.31
CA ALA A 124 -4.97 -7.65 -19.57
C ALA A 124 -3.71 -8.33 -19.02
N GLN A 125 -2.61 -8.35 -19.77
CA GLN A 125 -1.33 -8.92 -19.34
C GLN A 125 -0.73 -8.11 -18.17
N LEU A 126 -0.73 -6.78 -18.24
CA LEU A 126 -0.31 -5.90 -17.13
C LEU A 126 -1.16 -6.14 -15.88
N LEU A 127 -2.49 -6.14 -16.02
CA LEU A 127 -3.41 -6.35 -14.90
C LEU A 127 -3.26 -7.73 -14.27
N ARG A 128 -3.08 -8.80 -15.08
CA ARG A 128 -2.75 -10.13 -14.56
C ARG A 128 -1.44 -10.09 -13.75
N GLY A 129 -0.42 -9.40 -14.24
CA GLY A 129 0.83 -9.21 -13.51
C GLY A 129 0.61 -8.53 -12.14
N ILE A 130 -0.24 -7.50 -12.09
CA ILE A 130 -0.62 -6.84 -10.83
C ILE A 130 -1.31 -7.84 -9.89
N VAL A 131 -2.29 -8.61 -10.35
CA VAL A 131 -2.96 -9.65 -9.53
C VAL A 131 -1.94 -10.64 -8.97
N CYS A 132 -1.06 -11.20 -9.81
CA CYS A 132 -0.03 -12.14 -9.39
C CYS A 132 0.90 -11.55 -8.32
N GLY A 133 1.29 -10.29 -8.49
CA GLY A 133 2.13 -9.58 -7.53
C GLY A 133 1.45 -9.34 -6.19
N TYR A 134 0.20 -8.92 -6.18
CA TYR A 134 -0.60 -8.76 -4.95
C TYR A 134 -0.72 -10.10 -4.21
N GLU A 135 -1.09 -11.16 -4.92
CA GLU A 135 -1.19 -12.51 -4.35
C GLU A 135 0.12 -12.97 -3.71
N ALA A 136 1.25 -12.85 -4.41
CA ALA A 136 2.55 -13.24 -3.87
C ALA A 136 2.92 -12.42 -2.63
N MET A 137 2.78 -11.10 -2.71
CA MET A 137 3.13 -10.19 -1.63
C MET A 137 2.32 -10.44 -0.36
N ILE A 138 1.00 -10.60 -0.51
CA ILE A 138 0.09 -10.82 0.61
C ILE A 138 0.35 -12.18 1.26
N ARG A 139 0.55 -13.25 0.49
CA ARG A 139 0.87 -14.59 0.98
C ARG A 139 2.15 -14.60 1.81
N VAL A 140 3.23 -14.00 1.31
CA VAL A 140 4.49 -13.86 2.06
C VAL A 140 4.30 -13.01 3.33
N GLY A 141 3.62 -11.87 3.23
CA GLY A 141 3.35 -11.00 4.38
C GLY A 141 2.52 -11.69 5.48
N ARG A 142 1.54 -12.50 5.10
CA ARG A 142 0.76 -13.31 6.05
C ARG A 142 1.59 -14.40 6.71
N ALA A 143 2.44 -15.07 5.92
CA ALA A 143 3.34 -16.10 6.45
C ALA A 143 4.32 -15.54 7.49
N LEU A 144 4.88 -14.35 7.24
CA LEU A 144 5.81 -13.68 8.16
C LEU A 144 5.15 -13.28 9.50
N GLY A 145 3.92 -12.78 9.46
CA GLY A 145 3.10 -12.49 10.63
C GLY A 145 3.61 -11.34 11.55
N PRO A 146 2.97 -11.15 12.72
CA PRO A 146 3.21 -9.99 13.60
C PRO A 146 4.60 -9.95 14.25
N SER A 147 5.26 -11.09 14.46
CA SER A 147 6.62 -11.14 15.03
C SER A 147 7.64 -10.46 14.12
N HIS A 148 7.50 -10.62 12.82
CA HIS A 148 8.28 -9.94 11.80
C HIS A 148 7.98 -8.44 11.77
N TYR A 149 6.70 -8.07 11.75
CA TYR A 149 6.23 -6.67 11.69
C TYR A 149 6.76 -5.80 12.84
N ARG A 150 7.15 -6.39 13.94
CA ARG A 150 7.72 -5.66 15.07
C ARG A 150 8.97 -4.85 14.70
N TYR A 151 9.83 -5.37 13.82
CA TYR A 151 11.11 -4.78 13.45
C TYR A 151 11.24 -4.47 11.98
N TRP A 152 10.46 -5.14 11.11
CA TRP A 152 10.58 -5.10 9.67
C TRP A 152 9.33 -4.50 9.03
N HIS A 153 9.53 -3.64 8.05
CA HIS A 153 8.46 -3.11 7.23
C HIS A 153 7.99 -4.18 6.23
N THR A 154 6.90 -4.88 6.54
CA THR A 154 6.40 -5.98 5.72
C THR A 154 6.15 -5.59 4.26
N THR A 155 5.73 -4.33 4.00
CA THR A 155 5.63 -3.80 2.63
C THR A 155 6.94 -3.90 1.86
N SER A 156 8.07 -3.70 2.51
CA SER A 156 9.40 -3.79 1.87
C SER A 156 9.85 -5.25 1.74
N THR A 157 9.76 -6.01 2.82
CA THR A 157 10.30 -7.37 2.87
C THR A 157 9.49 -8.36 2.03
N ALA A 158 8.15 -8.36 2.13
CA ALA A 158 7.28 -9.14 1.26
C ALA A 158 7.15 -8.51 -0.14
N GLY A 159 7.38 -7.20 -0.24
CA GLY A 159 7.23 -6.45 -1.48
C GLY A 159 8.14 -6.91 -2.60
N SER A 160 9.39 -7.24 -2.30
CA SER A 160 10.32 -7.75 -3.31
C SER A 160 9.80 -9.04 -3.98
N PHE A 161 9.14 -9.92 -3.22
CA PHE A 161 8.48 -11.12 -3.77
C PHE A 161 7.27 -10.75 -4.65
N GLY A 162 6.45 -9.78 -4.20
CA GLY A 162 5.31 -9.29 -4.99
C GLY A 162 5.75 -8.64 -6.30
N ALA A 163 6.76 -7.79 -6.27
CA ALA A 163 7.34 -7.16 -7.45
C ALA A 163 7.94 -8.19 -8.43
N ALA A 164 8.64 -9.21 -7.90
CA ALA A 164 9.20 -10.30 -8.71
C ALA A 164 8.10 -11.12 -9.38
N ALA A 165 7.03 -11.49 -8.66
CA ALA A 165 5.91 -12.22 -9.22
C ALA A 165 5.17 -11.42 -10.31
N ALA A 166 4.96 -10.12 -10.07
CA ALA A 166 4.34 -9.23 -11.06
C ALA A 166 5.17 -9.13 -12.33
N ALA A 167 6.47 -8.87 -12.20
CA ALA A 167 7.39 -8.77 -13.33
C ALA A 167 7.50 -10.11 -14.07
N ALA A 168 7.64 -11.23 -13.35
CA ALA A 168 7.68 -12.57 -13.93
C ALA A 168 6.43 -12.89 -14.76
N SER A 169 5.23 -12.54 -14.25
CA SER A 169 3.96 -12.71 -14.97
C SER A 169 3.89 -11.84 -16.22
N VAL A 170 4.29 -10.56 -16.16
CA VAL A 170 4.32 -9.66 -17.32
C VAL A 170 5.33 -10.12 -18.37
N MET A 171 6.48 -10.64 -17.94
CA MET A 171 7.54 -11.17 -18.82
C MET A 171 7.27 -12.59 -19.31
N HIS A 172 6.13 -13.23 -18.95
CA HIS A 172 5.77 -14.60 -19.29
C HIS A 172 6.81 -15.66 -18.88
N LEU A 173 7.43 -15.47 -17.70
CA LEU A 173 8.34 -16.49 -17.18
C LEU A 173 7.56 -17.77 -16.82
N ASP A 174 8.16 -18.93 -17.13
CA ASP A 174 7.64 -20.22 -16.72
C ASP A 174 7.70 -20.43 -15.20
N LEU A 175 7.19 -21.55 -14.72
CA LEU A 175 7.14 -21.87 -13.30
C LEU A 175 8.53 -21.87 -12.66
N ASP A 176 9.51 -22.50 -13.31
CA ASP A 176 10.86 -22.62 -12.75
C ASP A 176 11.55 -21.26 -12.68
N ARG A 177 11.49 -20.47 -13.72
CA ARG A 177 12.05 -19.10 -13.73
C ARG A 177 11.31 -18.17 -12.76
N THR A 178 10.00 -18.33 -12.59
CA THR A 178 9.24 -17.58 -11.57
C THR A 178 9.71 -17.97 -10.17
N ALA A 179 9.93 -19.25 -9.88
CA ALA A 179 10.51 -19.68 -8.60
C ALA A 179 11.91 -19.10 -8.38
N GLN A 180 12.76 -19.06 -9.42
CA GLN A 180 14.09 -18.44 -9.34
C GLN A 180 13.98 -16.92 -9.08
N ALA A 181 13.07 -16.21 -9.74
CA ALA A 181 12.86 -14.78 -9.53
C ALA A 181 12.47 -14.48 -8.06
N LEU A 182 11.54 -15.25 -7.50
CA LEU A 182 11.14 -15.16 -6.10
C LEU A 182 12.31 -15.47 -5.15
N ALA A 183 13.09 -16.50 -5.46
CA ALA A 183 14.26 -16.88 -4.65
C ALA A 183 15.33 -15.79 -4.65
N ILE A 184 15.66 -15.22 -5.82
CA ILE A 184 16.63 -14.12 -5.95
C ILE A 184 16.13 -12.89 -5.20
N ALA A 185 14.87 -12.49 -5.37
CA ALA A 185 14.27 -11.35 -4.68
C ALA A 185 14.37 -11.47 -3.16
N GLY A 186 14.14 -12.68 -2.62
CA GLY A 186 14.26 -12.94 -1.19
C GLY A 186 15.65 -12.70 -0.63
N THR A 187 16.71 -12.88 -1.40
CA THR A 187 18.10 -12.65 -0.92
C THR A 187 18.43 -11.17 -0.70
N ARG A 188 17.64 -10.26 -1.27
CA ARG A 188 17.86 -8.80 -1.22
C ARG A 188 16.76 -8.02 -0.51
N SER A 189 15.71 -8.70 -0.06
CA SER A 189 14.63 -8.06 0.71
C SER A 189 15.14 -7.42 1.99
N GLY A 190 14.53 -6.32 2.41
CA GLY A 190 14.94 -5.60 3.63
C GLY A 190 13.96 -4.49 3.98
N GLY A 191 14.32 -3.66 4.95
CA GLY A 191 13.52 -2.50 5.40
C GLY A 191 13.20 -2.54 6.88
N LEU A 192 13.97 -1.78 7.68
CA LEU A 192 13.82 -1.73 9.14
C LEU A 192 12.81 -0.64 9.54
N TRP A 193 11.99 -0.93 10.54
CA TRP A 193 11.06 0.04 11.14
C TRP A 193 11.73 1.17 11.93
N GLN A 194 13.07 1.23 12.01
CA GLN A 194 13.75 2.38 12.60
C GLN A 194 13.30 3.71 11.94
N VAL A 195 12.94 3.67 10.66
CA VAL A 195 12.43 4.84 9.91
C VAL A 195 11.20 5.51 10.53
N ARG A 196 10.44 4.83 11.38
CA ARG A 196 9.27 5.41 12.05
C ARG A 196 9.59 6.19 13.32
N HIS A 197 10.77 5.95 13.90
CA HIS A 197 11.19 6.55 15.18
C HIS A 197 11.88 7.89 15.02
N GLU A 198 12.23 8.25 13.79
CA GLU A 198 12.97 9.47 13.45
C GLU A 198 12.31 10.20 12.29
N PRO A 199 12.34 11.53 12.24
CA PRO A 199 11.87 12.30 11.08
C PRO A 199 12.80 12.06 9.88
N ASN A 200 12.35 11.29 8.89
CA ASN A 200 13.13 10.98 7.68
C ASN A 200 12.20 10.60 6.51
N MET A 201 12.78 10.34 5.34
CA MET A 201 12.08 9.92 4.11
C MET A 201 12.23 8.42 3.80
N GLY A 202 12.82 7.62 4.71
CA GLY A 202 13.22 6.24 4.47
C GLY A 202 12.08 5.29 4.10
N LYS A 203 10.84 5.57 4.54
CA LYS A 203 9.68 4.75 4.15
C LYS A 203 9.44 4.74 2.64
N ALA A 204 9.64 5.87 1.94
CA ALA A 204 9.55 5.94 0.49
C ALA A 204 10.66 5.12 -0.21
N TRP A 205 11.85 5.05 0.41
CA TRP A 205 12.93 4.19 -0.08
C TRP A 205 12.60 2.70 0.05
N HIS A 206 11.85 2.29 1.07
CA HIS A 206 11.43 0.91 1.24
C HIS A 206 10.57 0.41 0.07
N THR A 207 9.57 1.18 -0.37
CA THR A 207 8.72 0.83 -1.51
C THR A 207 9.47 0.91 -2.82
N ALA A 208 10.29 1.94 -3.00
CA ALA A 208 11.17 2.10 -4.16
C ALA A 208 12.12 0.92 -4.34
N SER A 209 12.81 0.54 -3.26
CA SER A 209 13.78 -0.55 -3.25
C SER A 209 13.10 -1.90 -3.54
N ALA A 210 11.96 -2.17 -2.90
CA ALA A 210 11.23 -3.42 -3.12
C ALA A 210 10.75 -3.59 -4.57
N ALA A 211 10.22 -2.53 -5.18
CA ALA A 211 9.80 -2.56 -6.58
C ALA A 211 10.98 -2.82 -7.52
N ARG A 212 12.11 -2.11 -7.31
CA ARG A 212 13.34 -2.27 -8.10
C ARG A 212 13.94 -3.67 -7.97
N GLU A 213 14.13 -4.13 -6.73
CA GLU A 213 14.82 -5.40 -6.46
C GLU A 213 14.01 -6.60 -6.99
N GLY A 214 12.68 -6.58 -6.83
CA GLY A 214 11.82 -7.64 -7.37
C GLY A 214 11.83 -7.67 -8.90
N LEU A 215 11.71 -6.52 -9.56
CA LEU A 215 11.85 -6.43 -11.03
C LEU A 215 13.21 -6.95 -11.51
N THR A 216 14.29 -6.49 -10.87
CA THR A 216 15.66 -6.93 -11.20
C THR A 216 15.82 -8.43 -11.01
N ALA A 217 15.22 -9.01 -9.95
CA ALA A 217 15.25 -10.46 -9.73
C ALA A 217 14.56 -11.23 -10.86
N ALA A 218 13.40 -10.76 -11.36
CA ALA A 218 12.72 -11.37 -12.50
C ALA A 218 13.55 -11.27 -13.79
N GLN A 219 14.19 -10.12 -14.04
CA GLN A 219 15.10 -9.95 -15.18
C GLN A 219 16.31 -10.89 -15.09
N LEU A 220 16.93 -11.03 -13.94
CA LEU A 220 18.06 -11.95 -13.75
C LEU A 220 17.65 -13.42 -13.92
N ALA A 221 16.50 -13.82 -13.41
CA ALA A 221 15.97 -15.16 -13.60
C ALA A 221 15.66 -15.43 -15.08
N SER A 222 15.19 -14.42 -15.84
CA SER A 222 14.91 -14.57 -17.28
C SER A 222 16.14 -14.91 -18.12
N VAL A 223 17.32 -14.48 -17.66
CA VAL A 223 18.62 -14.75 -18.33
C VAL A 223 19.40 -15.90 -17.67
N GLY A 224 18.78 -16.61 -16.70
CA GLY A 224 19.31 -17.87 -16.16
C GLY A 224 20.04 -17.77 -14.84
N LEU A 225 20.00 -16.62 -14.13
CA LEU A 225 20.50 -16.59 -12.74
C LEU A 225 19.60 -17.44 -11.86
N THR A 226 20.21 -18.22 -10.95
CA THR A 226 19.49 -19.04 -9.98
C THR A 226 19.63 -18.47 -8.58
N GLY A 227 18.58 -18.63 -7.76
CA GLY A 227 18.55 -18.26 -6.34
C GLY A 227 18.33 -19.47 -5.43
N PRO A 228 18.50 -19.30 -4.11
CA PRO A 228 18.29 -20.38 -3.16
C PRO A 228 16.77 -20.58 -2.96
N LEU A 229 16.21 -21.68 -3.47
CA LEU A 229 14.78 -21.99 -3.37
C LEU A 229 14.29 -22.09 -1.90
N GLY A 230 15.18 -22.39 -0.96
CA GLY A 230 14.90 -22.36 0.48
C GLY A 230 14.97 -20.97 1.15
N VAL A 231 14.96 -19.86 0.39
CA VAL A 231 15.14 -18.50 0.93
C VAL A 231 14.04 -18.11 1.95
N LEU A 232 12.86 -18.72 1.89
CA LEU A 232 11.80 -18.50 2.89
C LEU A 232 11.93 -19.45 4.07
N ASP A 233 11.96 -20.78 3.83
CA ASP A 233 11.80 -21.85 4.81
C ASP A 233 13.06 -22.67 5.09
N GLY A 234 14.18 -22.34 4.45
CA GLY A 234 15.47 -22.97 4.72
C GLY A 234 16.06 -22.55 6.08
N PRO A 235 17.11 -23.25 6.56
CA PRO A 235 17.71 -23.03 7.89
C PRO A 235 18.29 -21.62 8.09
N SER A 236 18.61 -20.92 7.02
CA SER A 236 19.05 -19.51 7.02
C SER A 236 18.08 -18.62 6.24
N GLY A 237 16.84 -19.05 6.07
CA GLY A 237 15.79 -18.33 5.36
C GLY A 237 15.08 -17.27 6.22
N TRP A 238 14.18 -16.54 5.59
CA TRP A 238 13.46 -15.42 6.20
C TRP A 238 12.68 -15.81 7.46
N PHE A 239 11.99 -16.98 7.44
CA PHE A 239 11.21 -17.42 8.59
C PHE A 239 12.13 -17.68 9.80
N ALA A 240 13.23 -18.38 9.62
CA ALA A 240 14.19 -18.62 10.70
C ALA A 240 14.83 -17.33 11.22
N ALA A 241 15.19 -16.41 10.33
CA ALA A 241 15.93 -15.20 10.69
C ALA A 241 15.06 -14.10 11.32
N THR A 242 13.81 -13.95 10.91
CA THR A 242 13.00 -12.74 11.24
C THR A 242 11.60 -13.01 11.74
N ALA A 243 11.10 -14.24 11.61
CA ALA A 243 9.71 -14.58 11.89
C ALA A 243 9.58 -15.93 12.62
N PRO A 244 10.00 -16.03 13.90
CA PRO A 244 10.02 -17.29 14.65
C PRO A 244 8.62 -17.93 14.84
N LYS A 245 7.55 -17.20 14.51
CA LYS A 245 6.15 -17.66 14.52
C LYS A 245 5.55 -17.63 13.11
N ALA A 246 6.37 -17.79 12.07
CA ALA A 246 5.90 -17.84 10.68
C ALA A 246 4.89 -18.98 10.48
N ASP A 247 3.84 -18.70 9.72
CA ASP A 247 2.89 -19.72 9.24
C ASP A 247 3.16 -20.01 7.76
N VAL A 248 3.96 -21.02 7.52
CA VAL A 248 4.38 -21.43 6.17
C VAL A 248 3.20 -21.86 5.27
N SER A 249 2.08 -22.28 5.87
CA SER A 249 0.89 -22.69 5.11
C SER A 249 0.24 -21.53 4.35
N MET A 250 0.51 -20.29 4.75
CA MET A 250 -0.03 -19.10 4.08
C MET A 250 0.50 -18.89 2.67
N VAL A 251 1.67 -19.43 2.31
CA VAL A 251 2.30 -19.19 0.99
C VAL A 251 1.51 -19.80 -0.17
N ASP A 252 0.80 -20.89 0.06
CA ASP A 252 0.02 -21.62 -0.94
C ASP A 252 -1.42 -21.91 -0.50
N GLN A 253 -1.90 -21.26 0.57
CA GLN A 253 -3.25 -21.44 1.10
C GLN A 253 -4.30 -21.29 0.00
N ALA A 254 -5.08 -22.33 -0.24
CA ALA A 254 -6.20 -22.28 -1.16
C ALA A 254 -7.33 -21.40 -0.59
N ARG A 255 -7.94 -20.59 -1.47
CA ARG A 255 -9.07 -19.73 -1.14
C ARG A 255 -10.08 -19.71 -2.28
N PRO A 256 -11.38 -19.52 -1.96
CA PRO A 256 -12.42 -19.35 -2.98
C PRO A 256 -12.32 -18.00 -3.70
N THR A 257 -11.75 -16.98 -3.06
CA THR A 257 -11.59 -15.61 -3.59
C THR A 257 -10.12 -15.19 -3.55
N PRO A 258 -9.65 -14.35 -4.49
CA PRO A 258 -8.29 -13.85 -4.48
C PRO A 258 -8.03 -12.95 -3.25
N TRP A 259 -6.78 -12.88 -2.79
CA TRP A 259 -6.37 -11.95 -1.73
C TRP A 259 -6.54 -10.48 -2.11
N LEU A 260 -6.57 -10.17 -3.41
CA LEU A 260 -6.91 -8.85 -3.93
C LEU A 260 -8.28 -8.37 -3.44
N ASP A 261 -9.21 -9.30 -3.12
CA ASP A 261 -10.54 -8.95 -2.61
C ASP A 261 -10.52 -8.43 -1.17
N ASP A 262 -9.48 -8.74 -0.41
CA ASP A 262 -9.30 -8.28 0.97
C ASP A 262 -8.56 -6.94 1.07
N MET A 263 -8.35 -6.26 -0.07
CA MET A 263 -7.66 -4.98 -0.11
C MET A 263 -8.55 -3.83 0.37
N SER A 264 -7.95 -2.93 1.13
CA SER A 264 -8.56 -1.64 1.52
C SER A 264 -7.99 -0.52 0.68
N ILE A 265 -8.86 0.40 0.23
CA ILE A 265 -8.46 1.66 -0.41
C ILE A 265 -8.70 2.79 0.59
N LYS A 266 -7.65 3.58 0.88
CA LYS A 266 -7.73 4.68 1.85
C LYS A 266 -8.50 5.87 1.29
N PRO A 267 -9.60 6.33 1.91
CA PRO A 267 -10.28 7.56 1.49
C PRO A 267 -9.56 8.83 1.98
N TRP A 268 -8.81 8.77 3.10
CA TRP A 268 -8.22 9.93 3.76
C TRP A 268 -6.70 9.87 3.85
N PRO A 269 -5.99 11.03 3.84
CA PRO A 269 -4.54 11.10 3.86
C PRO A 269 -3.95 10.87 5.27
N ALA A 270 -4.12 9.65 5.80
CA ALA A 270 -3.64 9.26 7.11
C ALA A 270 -3.21 7.80 7.13
N CYS A 271 -2.42 7.43 8.13
CA CYS A 271 -2.10 6.04 8.40
C CYS A 271 -3.40 5.24 8.62
N ARG A 272 -3.47 4.01 8.08
CA ARG A 272 -4.66 3.18 8.17
C ARG A 272 -5.14 2.96 9.60
N HIS A 273 -4.22 2.90 10.57
CA HIS A 273 -4.57 2.78 11.99
C HIS A 273 -5.37 3.98 12.56
N ALA A 274 -5.37 5.14 11.89
CA ALA A 274 -6.17 6.29 12.30
C ALA A 274 -7.60 6.27 11.71
N HIS A 275 -7.82 5.58 10.59
CA HIS A 275 -9.08 5.62 9.85
C HIS A 275 -10.29 5.13 10.66
N PRO A 276 -10.22 4.06 11.47
CA PRO A 276 -11.36 3.65 12.29
C PRO A 276 -11.83 4.74 13.25
N ALA A 277 -10.89 5.47 13.87
CA ALA A 277 -11.22 6.58 14.74
C ALA A 277 -11.81 7.77 13.96
N MET A 278 -11.32 8.03 12.74
CA MET A 278 -11.86 9.07 11.86
C MET A 278 -13.31 8.76 11.45
N ASP A 279 -13.58 7.52 11.06
CA ASP A 279 -14.93 7.08 10.67
C ASP A 279 -15.90 7.07 11.86
N ALA A 280 -15.48 6.54 13.02
CA ALA A 280 -16.28 6.57 14.23
C ALA A 280 -16.56 8.02 14.69
N PHE A 281 -15.59 8.94 14.55
CA PHE A 281 -15.79 10.36 14.84
C PHE A 281 -16.82 10.99 13.90
N ARG A 282 -16.73 10.73 12.59
CA ARG A 282 -17.71 11.17 11.60
C ARG A 282 -19.13 10.72 11.96
N GLN A 283 -19.28 9.44 12.31
CA GLN A 283 -20.58 8.87 12.69
C GLN A 283 -21.09 9.43 14.02
N ALA A 284 -20.23 9.59 15.03
CA ALA A 284 -20.59 10.16 16.32
C ALA A 284 -21.01 11.65 16.23
N ALA A 285 -20.46 12.38 15.23
CA ALA A 285 -20.79 13.78 14.98
C ALA A 285 -22.00 13.98 14.05
N ALA A 286 -22.58 12.91 13.50
CA ALA A 286 -23.69 13.01 12.54
C ALA A 286 -24.87 13.79 13.12
N GLY A 287 -25.45 14.69 12.30
CA GLY A 287 -26.57 15.54 12.71
C GLY A 287 -26.22 16.72 13.62
N ARG A 288 -24.91 16.92 13.93
CA ARG A 288 -24.45 18.05 14.78
C ARG A 288 -23.63 19.05 13.97
N ILE A 289 -23.68 20.33 14.41
CA ILE A 289 -22.76 21.36 13.91
C ILE A 289 -21.36 21.03 14.46
N LEU A 290 -20.47 20.63 13.56
CA LEU A 290 -19.11 20.22 13.94
C LEU A 290 -18.15 21.41 13.88
N LYS A 291 -17.73 21.89 15.05
CA LYS A 291 -16.70 22.94 15.24
C LYS A 291 -15.85 22.63 16.47
N PRO A 292 -14.52 22.83 16.44
CA PRO A 292 -13.62 22.59 17.58
C PRO A 292 -14.06 23.29 18.87
N ALA A 293 -14.64 24.49 18.74
CA ALA A 293 -15.10 25.28 19.86
C ALA A 293 -16.30 24.67 20.63
N LEU A 294 -17.11 23.84 19.97
CA LEU A 294 -18.29 23.18 20.56
C LEU A 294 -17.94 21.85 21.24
N ILE A 295 -16.76 21.32 21.02
CA ILE A 295 -16.31 20.05 21.59
C ILE A 295 -15.60 20.33 22.92
N GLN A 296 -16.02 19.71 24.01
CA GLN A 296 -15.36 19.76 25.31
C GLN A 296 -14.14 18.83 25.34
N LYS A 297 -14.34 17.53 24.99
CA LYS A 297 -13.29 16.52 24.86
C LYS A 297 -13.74 15.40 23.92
N VAL A 298 -12.78 14.61 23.45
CA VAL A 298 -13.02 13.38 22.67
C VAL A 298 -12.22 12.23 23.29
N GLU A 299 -12.88 11.10 23.48
CA GLU A 299 -12.24 9.86 23.92
C GLU A 299 -12.30 8.85 22.78
N VAL A 300 -11.14 8.32 22.40
CA VAL A 300 -10.97 7.31 21.36
C VAL A 300 -10.50 6.03 22.04
N PHE A 301 -11.14 4.93 21.69
CA PHE A 301 -10.77 3.59 22.13
C PHE A 301 -10.44 2.74 20.90
N SER A 302 -9.27 2.09 20.86
CA SER A 302 -8.80 1.31 19.72
C SER A 302 -7.84 0.21 20.18
N TYR A 303 -7.21 -0.50 19.25
CA TYR A 303 -6.25 -1.58 19.50
C TYR A 303 -4.82 -1.06 19.70
N ALA A 304 -3.94 -1.88 20.25
CA ALA A 304 -2.57 -1.47 20.66
C ALA A 304 -1.74 -0.86 19.53
N ASP A 305 -1.80 -1.40 18.30
CA ASP A 305 -1.04 -0.85 17.19
C ASP A 305 -1.57 0.51 16.73
N ALA A 306 -2.87 0.81 16.85
CA ALA A 306 -3.38 2.16 16.61
C ALA A 306 -2.74 3.19 17.56
N LEU A 307 -2.54 2.81 18.83
CA LEU A 307 -1.84 3.65 19.80
C LEU A 307 -0.36 3.76 19.47
N ARG A 308 0.30 2.64 19.15
CA ARG A 308 1.73 2.61 18.82
C ARG A 308 2.08 3.46 17.62
N PHE A 309 1.25 3.45 16.58
CA PHE A 309 1.51 4.15 15.32
C PHE A 309 0.92 5.55 15.27
N CYS A 310 -0.26 5.77 15.88
CA CYS A 310 -1.05 6.98 15.62
C CYS A 310 -1.45 7.78 16.87
N ASN A 311 -0.95 7.45 18.04
CA ASN A 311 -1.14 8.28 19.24
C ASN A 311 -0.06 9.38 19.31
N GLN A 312 -0.19 10.40 18.44
CA GLN A 312 0.73 11.53 18.30
C GLN A 312 0.01 12.86 18.57
N PRO A 313 -0.15 13.27 19.83
CA PRO A 313 -0.97 14.45 20.17
C PRO A 313 -0.36 15.78 19.73
N LEU A 314 0.95 15.84 19.51
CA LEU A 314 1.68 17.06 19.17
C LEU A 314 2.55 16.88 17.91
N PRO A 315 1.97 16.56 16.76
CA PRO A 315 2.73 16.44 15.52
C PRO A 315 3.30 17.82 15.14
N VAL A 316 4.57 17.83 14.68
CA VAL A 316 5.28 19.04 14.25
C VAL A 316 5.60 19.04 12.77
N THR A 317 5.48 17.88 12.11
CA THR A 317 5.65 17.72 10.65
C THR A 317 4.41 17.15 10.01
N GLU A 318 4.27 17.32 8.70
CA GLU A 318 3.18 16.74 7.90
C GLU A 318 3.14 15.20 8.01
N VAL A 319 4.32 14.57 7.99
CA VAL A 319 4.42 13.11 8.15
C VAL A 319 3.89 12.69 9.52
N GLN A 320 4.31 13.35 10.60
CA GLN A 320 3.81 13.05 11.94
C GLN A 320 2.30 13.31 12.06
N ALA A 321 1.77 14.32 11.38
CA ALA A 321 0.34 14.62 11.38
C ALA A 321 -0.48 13.49 10.74
N ARG A 322 0.00 12.87 9.67
CA ARG A 322 -0.63 11.71 9.02
C ARG A 322 -0.64 10.45 9.91
N PHE A 323 0.20 10.42 10.93
CA PHE A 323 0.24 9.40 11.97
C PHE A 323 -0.33 9.91 13.31
N SER A 324 -1.29 10.86 13.29
CA SER A 324 -1.91 11.43 14.48
C SER A 324 -3.43 11.34 14.42
N ILE A 325 -4.01 10.45 15.22
CA ILE A 325 -5.46 10.39 15.44
C ILE A 325 -5.95 11.74 15.94
N GLN A 326 -5.25 12.35 16.89
CA GLN A 326 -5.64 13.64 17.46
C GLN A 326 -5.70 14.75 16.41
N HIS A 327 -4.72 14.78 15.48
CA HIS A 327 -4.72 15.78 14.42
C HIS A 327 -5.82 15.51 13.41
N ALA A 328 -6.01 14.27 12.98
CA ALA A 328 -7.03 13.89 12.02
C ALA A 328 -8.44 14.28 12.50
N LEU A 329 -8.80 13.99 13.77
CA LEU A 329 -10.09 14.33 14.33
C LEU A 329 -10.25 15.84 14.54
N ALA A 330 -9.20 16.55 14.97
CA ALA A 330 -9.23 18.00 15.12
C ALA A 330 -9.35 18.72 13.77
N ALA A 331 -8.68 18.23 12.74
CA ALA A 331 -8.81 18.71 11.37
C ALA A 331 -10.23 18.48 10.83
N TRP A 332 -10.79 17.29 11.08
CA TRP A 332 -12.19 17.00 10.73
C TRP A 332 -13.17 17.95 11.38
N ALA A 333 -12.99 18.23 12.66
CA ALA A 333 -13.84 19.16 13.39
C ALA A 333 -13.75 20.60 12.87
N GLN A 334 -12.61 21.01 12.33
CA GLN A 334 -12.36 22.37 11.85
C GLN A 334 -12.82 22.58 10.40
N TRP A 335 -12.54 21.62 9.50
CA TRP A 335 -12.70 21.80 8.05
C TRP A 335 -13.62 20.78 7.37
N GLY A 336 -14.16 19.81 8.12
CA GLY A 336 -14.89 18.69 7.54
C GLY A 336 -13.95 17.58 7.10
N GLU A 337 -14.35 16.79 6.11
CA GLU A 337 -13.61 15.62 5.64
C GLU A 337 -12.13 15.95 5.35
N PRO A 338 -11.18 15.22 5.98
CA PRO A 338 -9.76 15.55 5.87
C PRO A 338 -9.22 15.40 4.45
N GLN A 339 -8.52 16.43 4.01
CA GLN A 339 -7.80 16.50 2.75
C GLN A 339 -6.32 16.76 3.00
N LEU A 340 -5.47 16.57 1.99
CA LEU A 340 -4.02 16.76 2.10
C LEU A 340 -3.63 18.12 2.69
N ALA A 341 -4.28 19.21 2.27
CA ALA A 341 -4.04 20.55 2.78
C ALA A 341 -4.22 20.69 4.30
N HIS A 342 -5.08 19.83 4.90
CA HIS A 342 -5.32 19.83 6.34
C HIS A 342 -4.16 19.23 7.16
N TYR A 343 -3.11 18.72 6.51
CA TYR A 343 -1.90 18.17 7.15
C TYR A 343 -0.65 19.05 6.93
N HIS A 344 -0.76 20.15 6.16
CA HIS A 344 0.35 21.09 5.95
C HIS A 344 0.65 21.95 7.18
N ALA A 345 1.80 22.62 7.19
CA ALA A 345 2.30 23.40 8.31
C ALA A 345 1.30 24.44 8.86
N GLN A 346 0.54 25.09 7.97
CA GLN A 346 -0.50 26.04 8.37
C GLN A 346 -1.64 25.38 9.17
N ALA A 347 -2.09 24.22 8.74
CA ALA A 347 -3.11 23.44 9.42
C ALA A 347 -2.62 22.92 10.78
N LEU A 348 -1.37 22.46 10.83
CA LEU A 348 -0.73 22.01 12.07
C LEU A 348 -0.64 23.14 13.12
N SER A 349 -0.38 24.37 12.72
CA SER A 349 -0.25 25.53 13.59
C SER A 349 -1.58 26.21 13.94
N HIS A 350 -2.70 25.83 13.28
CA HIS A 350 -4.00 26.47 13.47
C HIS A 350 -4.46 26.40 14.94
N PRO A 351 -4.78 27.58 15.60
CA PRO A 351 -5.02 27.63 17.04
C PRO A 351 -6.12 26.69 17.54
N LEU A 352 -7.27 26.63 16.84
CA LEU A 352 -8.40 25.78 17.23
C LEU A 352 -8.08 24.28 17.09
N VAL A 353 -7.35 23.90 16.06
CA VAL A 353 -6.89 22.49 15.84
C VAL A 353 -5.92 22.10 16.96
N ARG A 354 -4.94 22.95 17.27
CA ARG A 354 -4.00 22.73 18.40
C ARG A 354 -4.70 22.60 19.74
N ALA A 355 -5.70 23.46 19.99
CA ALA A 355 -6.47 23.43 21.23
C ALA A 355 -7.31 22.15 21.35
N LEU A 356 -7.93 21.68 20.24
CA LEU A 356 -8.72 20.46 20.28
C LEU A 356 -7.85 19.21 20.40
N ARG A 357 -6.70 19.13 19.71
CA ARG A 357 -5.75 17.99 19.84
C ARG A 357 -5.43 17.65 21.30
N LYS A 358 -5.22 18.67 22.15
CA LYS A 358 -4.93 18.49 23.58
C LYS A 358 -6.10 17.91 24.40
N ARG A 359 -7.31 17.88 23.83
CA ARG A 359 -8.54 17.38 24.45
C ARG A 359 -9.01 16.05 23.85
N ILE A 360 -8.16 15.42 23.04
CA ILE A 360 -8.41 14.11 22.42
C ILE A 360 -7.48 13.08 23.06
N SER A 361 -8.05 12.13 23.77
CA SER A 361 -7.33 11.00 24.35
C SER A 361 -7.53 9.74 23.52
N VAL A 362 -6.50 8.88 23.47
CA VAL A 362 -6.56 7.57 22.81
C VAL A 362 -6.17 6.50 23.82
N THR A 363 -7.02 5.49 23.99
CA THR A 363 -6.88 4.43 24.99
C THR A 363 -7.09 3.07 24.32
N GLN A 364 -6.37 2.05 24.78
CA GLN A 364 -6.55 0.68 24.31
C GLN A 364 -7.89 0.08 24.81
N ASP A 365 -8.57 -0.61 23.90
CA ASP A 365 -9.79 -1.38 24.20
C ASP A 365 -9.54 -2.87 23.90
N ARG A 366 -9.74 -3.72 24.92
CA ARG A 366 -9.48 -5.15 24.82
C ARG A 366 -10.38 -5.84 23.79
N SER A 367 -11.61 -5.41 23.65
CA SER A 367 -12.56 -6.02 22.69
C SER A 367 -12.16 -5.76 21.25
N LEU A 368 -11.61 -4.58 20.98
CA LEU A 368 -11.08 -4.19 19.66
C LEU A 368 -9.73 -4.85 19.39
N GLU A 369 -8.89 -5.00 20.43
CA GLU A 369 -7.60 -5.72 20.33
C GLU A 369 -7.79 -7.18 19.89
N LEU A 370 -8.78 -7.89 20.42
CA LEU A 370 -9.04 -9.29 20.09
C LEU A 370 -9.47 -9.51 18.63
N ARG A 371 -9.92 -8.48 17.95
CA ARG A 371 -10.33 -8.54 16.53
C ARG A 371 -9.22 -8.14 15.55
N TYR A 372 -8.19 -7.48 16.06
CA TYR A 372 -7.03 -7.06 15.26
C TYR A 372 -6.08 -8.27 15.02
N PRO A 373 -5.48 -8.44 13.83
CA PRO A 373 -5.48 -7.56 12.66
C PRO A 373 -6.55 -7.86 11.60
N GLN A 374 -7.49 -8.75 11.85
CA GLN A 374 -8.55 -9.08 10.87
C GLN A 374 -9.51 -7.90 10.67
N HIS A 375 -9.82 -7.19 11.75
CA HIS A 375 -10.68 -6.01 11.78
C HIS A 375 -9.97 -4.85 12.47
N TYR A 376 -10.04 -3.68 11.86
CA TYR A 376 -9.49 -2.44 12.41
C TYR A 376 -10.64 -1.61 12.97
N GLY A 377 -10.84 -1.64 14.28
CA GLY A 377 -11.96 -0.98 14.91
C GLY A 377 -11.59 0.20 15.81
N ALA A 378 -12.54 1.10 16.01
CA ALA A 378 -12.46 2.15 17.01
C ALA A 378 -13.85 2.53 17.54
N ARG A 379 -13.91 2.91 18.83
CA ARG A 379 -15.05 3.59 19.42
C ARG A 379 -14.64 5.01 19.77
N VAL A 380 -15.50 5.99 19.42
CA VAL A 380 -15.30 7.40 19.70
C VAL A 380 -16.47 7.93 20.51
N CYS A 381 -16.16 8.63 21.62
CA CYS A 381 -17.11 9.38 22.42
C CYS A 381 -16.77 10.86 22.33
N ILE A 382 -17.73 11.69 21.89
CA ILE A 382 -17.62 13.14 21.81
C ILE A 382 -18.45 13.75 22.96
N TYR A 383 -17.82 14.53 23.81
CA TYR A 383 -18.48 15.31 24.85
C TYR A 383 -18.59 16.75 24.38
N TRP A 384 -19.81 17.26 24.35
CA TRP A 384 -20.11 18.58 23.82
C TRP A 384 -20.15 19.60 24.95
N ARG A 385 -19.91 20.89 24.65
CA ARG A 385 -19.96 21.94 25.63
C ARG A 385 -21.37 22.26 26.13
N ASP A 386 -22.40 21.81 25.46
CA ASP A 386 -23.78 21.92 25.90
C ASP A 386 -24.17 20.88 26.96
N GLY A 387 -23.21 20.09 27.44
CA GLY A 387 -23.39 19.01 28.43
C GLY A 387 -23.85 17.69 27.86
N THR A 388 -24.12 17.60 26.56
CA THR A 388 -24.51 16.34 25.90
C THR A 388 -23.29 15.53 25.47
N SER A 389 -23.51 14.26 25.11
CA SER A 389 -22.49 13.41 24.49
C SER A 389 -23.08 12.61 23.32
N SER A 390 -22.20 12.20 22.42
CA SER A 390 -22.54 11.30 21.32
C SER A 390 -21.39 10.29 21.12
N GLN A 391 -21.73 9.07 20.63
CA GLN A 391 -20.73 8.04 20.42
C GLN A 391 -21.03 7.20 19.20
N ALA A 392 -19.99 6.60 18.63
CA ALA A 392 -20.10 5.58 17.60
C ALA A 392 -19.01 4.52 17.78
N LEU A 393 -19.31 3.30 17.31
CA LEU A 393 -18.42 2.15 17.26
C LEU A 393 -18.32 1.71 15.80
N VAL A 394 -17.10 1.63 15.28
CA VAL A 394 -16.78 1.11 13.95
C VAL A 394 -15.94 -0.14 14.13
N HIS A 395 -16.34 -1.23 13.50
CA HIS A 395 -15.56 -2.45 13.45
C HIS A 395 -14.71 -2.54 12.19
N ASP A 396 -15.27 -2.12 11.06
CA ASP A 396 -14.64 -2.03 9.75
C ASP A 396 -14.90 -0.64 9.19
N THR A 397 -13.83 0.05 8.80
CA THR A 397 -13.92 1.45 8.40
C THR A 397 -14.13 1.60 6.90
N TYR A 398 -14.70 2.74 6.50
CA TYR A 398 -14.90 3.07 5.09
C TYR A 398 -13.63 2.91 4.26
N GLY A 399 -13.77 2.21 3.13
CA GLY A 399 -12.69 1.78 2.26
C GLY A 399 -12.12 0.38 2.56
N ASP A 400 -12.61 -0.31 3.62
CA ASP A 400 -12.32 -1.73 3.85
C ASP A 400 -13.16 -2.64 2.93
N PRO A 401 -12.77 -3.91 2.73
CA PRO A 401 -13.57 -4.88 1.97
C PRO A 401 -15.01 -5.00 2.44
N ASP A 402 -15.25 -4.90 3.75
CA ASP A 402 -16.57 -4.97 4.36
C ASP A 402 -17.40 -3.68 4.18
N GLN A 403 -16.73 -2.57 3.88
CA GLN A 403 -17.33 -1.25 3.57
C GLN A 403 -16.57 -0.59 2.41
N PRO A 404 -16.61 -1.15 1.20
CA PRO A 404 -15.75 -0.75 0.11
C PRO A 404 -16.02 0.69 -0.36
N LEU A 405 -14.96 1.32 -0.84
CA LEU A 405 -15.07 2.61 -1.49
C LEU A 405 -15.85 2.45 -2.80
N ALA A 406 -16.91 3.22 -3.00
CA ALA A 406 -17.63 3.22 -4.26
C ALA A 406 -16.70 3.64 -5.42
N VAL A 407 -16.88 3.08 -6.61
CA VAL A 407 -16.07 3.42 -7.79
C VAL A 407 -16.06 4.92 -8.08
N SER A 408 -17.24 5.58 -7.93
CA SER A 408 -17.34 7.03 -8.08
C SER A 408 -16.51 7.81 -7.07
N ALA A 409 -16.41 7.33 -5.82
CA ALA A 409 -15.59 7.95 -4.79
C ALA A 409 -14.09 7.73 -5.06
N LEU A 410 -13.70 6.57 -5.59
CA LEU A 410 -12.33 6.30 -6.02
C LEU A 410 -11.94 7.22 -7.20
N ARG A 411 -12.83 7.38 -8.21
CA ARG A 411 -12.60 8.34 -9.32
C ARG A 411 -12.40 9.77 -8.77
N ALA A 412 -13.28 10.21 -7.87
CA ALA A 412 -13.18 11.54 -7.26
C ALA A 412 -11.87 11.70 -6.47
N LYS A 413 -11.42 10.67 -5.74
CA LYS A 413 -10.11 10.66 -5.09
C LYS A 413 -8.97 10.83 -6.11
N ALA A 414 -8.97 10.04 -7.18
CA ALA A 414 -7.95 10.11 -8.22
C ALA A 414 -7.94 11.50 -8.90
N GLN A 415 -9.10 12.03 -9.27
CA GLN A 415 -9.27 13.38 -9.83
C GLN A 415 -8.68 14.45 -8.89
N THR A 416 -9.04 14.39 -7.60
CA THR A 416 -8.55 15.34 -6.59
C THR A 416 -7.03 15.29 -6.47
N LEU A 417 -6.44 14.10 -6.43
CA LEU A 417 -4.99 13.92 -6.31
C LEU A 417 -4.24 14.38 -7.57
N MET A 418 -4.73 14.03 -8.75
CA MET A 418 -4.14 14.45 -10.03
C MET A 418 -4.29 15.98 -10.22
N GLY A 419 -5.44 16.55 -9.86
CA GLY A 419 -5.66 18.01 -9.88
C GLY A 419 -4.70 18.75 -8.94
N ALA A 420 -4.47 18.21 -7.73
CA ALA A 420 -3.48 18.75 -6.80
C ALA A 420 -2.03 18.64 -7.31
N ALA A 421 -1.76 17.74 -8.25
CA ALA A 421 -0.50 17.67 -9.00
C ALA A 421 -0.45 18.59 -10.22
N ALA A 422 -1.43 19.50 -10.36
CA ALA A 422 -1.57 20.43 -11.47
C ALA A 422 -1.72 19.76 -12.87
N TRP A 423 -2.30 18.54 -12.91
CA TRP A 423 -2.66 17.94 -14.18
C TRP A 423 -3.87 18.67 -14.78
N SER A 424 -3.89 18.83 -16.10
CA SER A 424 -5.06 19.37 -16.80
C SER A 424 -6.24 18.41 -16.73
N ASP A 425 -7.47 18.95 -16.78
CA ASP A 425 -8.70 18.13 -16.79
C ASP A 425 -8.66 17.10 -17.93
N THR A 426 -8.16 17.46 -19.10
CA THR A 426 -8.00 16.54 -20.23
C THR A 426 -7.07 15.37 -19.90
N ARG A 427 -5.94 15.61 -19.21
CA ARG A 427 -5.01 14.56 -18.81
C ARG A 427 -5.65 13.67 -17.73
N ILE A 428 -6.37 14.25 -16.78
CA ILE A 428 -7.09 13.53 -15.72
C ILE A 428 -8.12 12.58 -16.32
N GLU A 429 -8.98 13.07 -17.22
CA GLU A 429 -9.96 12.22 -17.88
C GLU A 429 -9.33 11.13 -18.76
N ALA A 430 -8.24 11.45 -19.44
CA ALA A 430 -7.47 10.44 -20.19
C ALA A 430 -6.88 9.36 -19.27
N ALA A 431 -6.41 9.71 -18.08
CA ALA A 431 -5.88 8.77 -17.09
C ALA A 431 -6.96 7.83 -16.56
N ILE A 432 -8.12 8.37 -16.21
CA ILE A 432 -9.27 7.58 -15.75
C ILE A 432 -9.73 6.64 -16.88
N THR A 433 -9.94 7.16 -18.07
CA THR A 433 -10.36 6.38 -19.23
C THR A 433 -9.36 5.28 -19.58
N ALA A 434 -8.06 5.58 -19.58
CA ALA A 434 -7.02 4.60 -19.85
C ALA A 434 -6.99 3.48 -18.79
N SER A 435 -7.21 3.83 -17.52
CA SER A 435 -7.29 2.86 -16.44
C SER A 435 -8.53 1.97 -16.55
N GLU A 436 -9.71 2.54 -16.73
CA GLU A 436 -10.99 1.82 -16.78
C GLU A 436 -11.10 0.87 -17.98
N ASN A 437 -10.55 1.27 -19.13
CA ASN A 437 -10.58 0.46 -20.35
C ASN A 437 -9.33 -0.46 -20.49
N LEU A 438 -8.47 -0.51 -19.47
CA LEU A 438 -7.18 -1.18 -19.57
C LEU A 438 -7.31 -2.67 -19.88
N ALA A 439 -8.27 -3.37 -19.28
CA ALA A 439 -8.47 -4.80 -19.48
C ALA A 439 -8.66 -5.21 -20.96
N SER A 440 -9.25 -4.33 -21.77
CA SER A 440 -9.48 -4.54 -23.21
C SER A 440 -8.42 -3.89 -24.10
N ALA A 441 -7.47 -3.13 -23.51
CA ALA A 441 -6.47 -2.41 -24.29
C ALA A 441 -5.44 -3.37 -24.91
N PRO A 442 -5.23 -3.33 -26.24
CA PRO A 442 -4.26 -4.20 -26.91
C PRO A 442 -2.81 -3.83 -26.61
N THR A 443 -2.57 -2.59 -26.20
CA THR A 443 -1.25 -2.07 -25.79
C THR A 443 -1.41 -1.07 -24.66
N LEU A 444 -0.31 -0.70 -23.99
CA LEU A 444 -0.27 0.28 -22.91
C LEU A 444 -0.10 1.73 -23.36
N ASN A 445 -0.15 2.02 -24.68
CA ASN A 445 0.17 3.33 -25.23
C ASN A 445 -0.67 4.47 -24.61
N ALA A 446 -1.97 4.26 -24.39
CA ALA A 446 -2.83 5.27 -23.77
C ALA A 446 -2.40 5.56 -22.33
N LEU A 447 -2.09 4.54 -21.55
CA LEU A 447 -1.61 4.66 -20.17
C LEU A 447 -0.23 5.33 -20.13
N PHE A 448 0.70 4.93 -20.98
CA PHE A 448 2.04 5.52 -21.02
C PHE A 448 2.04 7.00 -21.42
N LYS A 449 1.13 7.43 -22.32
CA LYS A 449 0.95 8.85 -22.66
C LYS A 449 0.46 9.69 -21.48
N VAL A 450 -0.30 9.14 -20.55
CA VAL A 450 -0.71 9.87 -19.35
C VAL A 450 0.40 9.90 -18.30
N ILE A 451 1.21 8.85 -18.20
CA ILE A 451 2.37 8.80 -17.29
C ILE A 451 3.43 9.80 -17.73
N GLN A 452 3.73 9.85 -19.01
CA GLN A 452 4.69 10.80 -19.59
C GLN A 452 3.98 11.62 -20.69
N PRO A 453 3.53 12.82 -20.36
CA PRO A 453 2.84 13.71 -21.30
C PRO A 453 3.77 14.26 -22.38
#